data_8386f6a9d0f23337e5c0efb37034ce60
#
_entry.id   8386f6a9d0f23337e5c0efb37034ce60
#
_cell.length_a   1.000
_cell.length_b   1.000
_cell.length_c   1.000
_cell.angle_alpha   90.00
_cell.angle_beta   90.00
_cell.angle_gamma   90.00
#
_symmetry.space_group_name_H-M   'P 1'
#
loop_
_entity.id
_entity.type
_entity.pdbx_description
1 polymer ?
#
loop_
_entity_poly.entity_id
_entity_poly.type
_entity_poly.pdbx_seq_one_letter_code
_entity_poly.pdbx_strand_id
1 'polypeptide(L)'
;MPQPNANELKDDFLSRCMGDEEALNDFPDEAQRYAVCSSLWDESRMTALTKYRQAFAEDSYSDYPDSVRNNARRGIALNEELGNKCATQVGKVRGQQLANQEPISIDTIKRMYSYLSRAEPNFDDAAPEDCAYVSFLLWGGKTGLDWSESKLKGLGLI
;
A
#
# COMPACT_ATOMS: atom_id res chain seq x y z
N MET A 1 15.51 9.10 -31.26
CA MET A 1 16.08 8.46 -30.04
C MET A 1 15.28 7.21 -29.68
N PRO A 2 15.91 6.04 -29.51
CA PRO A 2 15.23 4.79 -29.17
C PRO A 2 14.63 4.86 -27.77
N GLN A 3 13.50 4.16 -27.57
CA GLN A 3 12.86 4.02 -26.27
C GLN A 3 13.09 2.59 -25.74
N PRO A 4 13.17 2.40 -24.42
CA PRO A 4 13.26 1.07 -23.83
C PRO A 4 12.04 0.19 -24.16
N ASN A 5 12.30 -1.06 -24.51
CA ASN A 5 11.24 -2.04 -24.76
C ASN A 5 10.72 -2.66 -23.47
N ALA A 6 9.49 -3.22 -23.50
CA ALA A 6 8.98 -4.01 -22.41
C ALA A 6 9.89 -5.23 -22.17
N ASN A 7 10.31 -5.45 -20.92
CA ASN A 7 11.20 -6.55 -20.50
C ASN A 7 12.65 -6.51 -21.01
N GLU A 8 13.09 -5.42 -21.65
CA GLU A 8 14.49 -5.22 -22.04
C GLU A 8 15.35 -4.99 -20.79
N LEU A 9 16.56 -5.53 -20.76
CA LEU A 9 17.53 -5.25 -19.71
C LEU A 9 18.23 -3.90 -19.96
N LYS A 10 18.70 -3.24 -18.87
CA LYS A 10 19.38 -1.95 -18.98
C LYS A 10 20.57 -1.99 -19.92
N ASP A 11 21.40 -3.02 -19.83
CA ASP A 11 22.62 -3.16 -20.62
C ASP A 11 22.30 -3.37 -22.11
N ASP A 12 21.24 -4.12 -22.43
CA ASP A 12 20.78 -4.34 -23.80
C ASP A 12 20.25 -3.04 -24.42
N PHE A 13 19.43 -2.30 -23.65
CA PHE A 13 18.96 -0.99 -24.09
C PHE A 13 20.09 0.00 -24.30
N LEU A 14 21.02 0.11 -23.35
CA LEU A 14 22.18 1.02 -23.47
C LEU A 14 23.03 0.68 -24.71
N SER A 15 23.31 -0.61 -24.94
CA SER A 15 24.05 -1.05 -26.14
C SER A 15 23.35 -0.64 -27.44
N ARG A 16 22.05 -0.83 -27.52
CA ARG A 16 21.23 -0.44 -28.68
C ARG A 16 21.14 1.08 -28.84
N CYS A 17 20.94 1.82 -27.75
CA CYS A 17 20.84 3.27 -27.75
C CYS A 17 22.17 3.94 -28.14
N MET A 18 23.28 3.44 -27.60
CA MET A 18 24.63 3.96 -27.93
C MET A 18 25.02 3.76 -29.39
N GLY A 19 24.50 2.71 -30.05
CA GLY A 19 24.73 2.43 -31.47
C GLY A 19 23.67 2.98 -32.43
N ASP A 20 22.66 3.67 -31.90
CA ASP A 20 21.58 4.24 -32.71
C ASP A 20 22.05 5.42 -33.55
N GLU A 21 21.63 5.46 -34.82
CA GLU A 21 22.09 6.45 -35.80
C GLU A 21 21.70 7.89 -35.41
N GLU A 22 20.50 8.07 -34.92
CA GLU A 22 20.00 9.37 -34.42
C GLU A 22 20.78 9.80 -33.16
N ALA A 23 21.01 8.89 -32.24
CA ALA A 23 21.79 9.17 -31.02
C ALA A 23 23.26 9.51 -31.33
N LEU A 24 23.85 8.86 -32.32
CA LEU A 24 25.22 9.16 -32.80
C LEU A 24 25.32 10.55 -33.44
N ASN A 25 24.31 10.94 -34.19
CA ASN A 25 24.28 12.26 -34.85
C ASN A 25 24.01 13.40 -33.86
N ASP A 26 23.06 13.21 -32.93
CA ASP A 26 22.65 14.25 -31.98
C ASP A 26 23.68 14.43 -30.86
N PHE A 27 24.33 13.33 -30.44
CA PHE A 27 25.30 13.30 -29.36
C PHE A 27 26.58 12.58 -29.79
N PRO A 28 27.44 13.24 -30.60
CA PRO A 28 28.69 12.64 -31.09
C PRO A 28 29.66 12.29 -29.95
N ASP A 29 29.65 13.03 -28.85
CA ASP A 29 30.43 12.71 -27.65
C ASP A 29 29.87 11.47 -26.96
N GLU A 30 30.75 10.47 -26.74
CA GLU A 30 30.36 9.17 -26.17
C GLU A 30 29.83 9.28 -24.74
N ALA A 31 30.47 10.12 -23.89
CA ALA A 31 30.07 10.28 -22.51
C ALA A 31 28.71 10.99 -22.40
N GLN A 32 28.48 11.99 -23.23
CA GLN A 32 27.18 12.69 -23.31
C GLN A 32 26.08 11.75 -23.82
N ARG A 33 26.37 10.99 -24.90
CA ARG A 33 25.41 10.01 -25.45
C ARG A 33 25.04 8.94 -24.40
N TYR A 34 26.01 8.42 -23.65
CA TYR A 34 25.78 7.48 -22.57
C TYR A 34 24.87 8.07 -21.47
N ALA A 35 25.13 9.31 -21.05
CA ALA A 35 24.30 10.00 -20.07
C ALA A 35 22.84 10.15 -20.53
N VAL A 36 22.62 10.52 -21.80
CA VAL A 36 21.28 10.66 -22.38
C VAL A 36 20.58 9.30 -22.46
N CYS A 37 21.23 8.25 -22.95
CA CYS A 37 20.67 6.91 -23.01
C CYS A 37 20.31 6.38 -21.60
N SER A 38 21.18 6.60 -20.62
CA SER A 38 20.91 6.23 -19.23
C SER A 38 19.69 6.97 -18.66
N SER A 39 19.56 8.27 -18.95
CA SER A 39 18.41 9.08 -18.52
C SER A 39 17.11 8.59 -19.13
N LEU A 40 17.07 8.22 -20.40
CA LEU A 40 15.89 7.66 -21.07
C LEU A 40 15.44 6.34 -20.43
N TRP A 41 16.40 5.49 -20.04
CA TRP A 41 16.09 4.27 -19.30
C TRP A 41 15.44 4.56 -17.93
N ASP A 42 16.08 5.44 -17.15
CA ASP A 42 15.62 5.77 -15.81
C ASP A 42 14.25 6.46 -15.84
N GLU A 43 14.00 7.36 -16.80
CA GLU A 43 12.71 8.03 -17.01
C GLU A 43 11.59 7.04 -17.38
N SER A 44 11.87 6.08 -18.26
CA SER A 44 10.90 5.05 -18.62
C SER A 44 10.49 4.17 -17.43
N ARG A 45 11.44 3.86 -16.54
CA ARG A 45 11.18 3.12 -15.29
C ARG A 45 10.40 3.93 -14.29
N MET A 46 10.72 5.21 -14.14
CA MET A 46 9.96 6.13 -13.27
C MET A 46 8.51 6.27 -13.74
N THR A 47 8.29 6.40 -15.04
CA THR A 47 6.94 6.48 -15.62
C THR A 47 6.14 5.19 -15.37
N ALA A 48 6.77 4.02 -15.57
CA ALA A 48 6.15 2.72 -15.29
C ALA A 48 5.80 2.55 -13.80
N LEU A 49 6.70 2.95 -12.90
CA LEU A 49 6.50 2.91 -11.45
C LEU A 49 5.39 3.87 -11.01
N THR A 50 5.31 5.05 -11.64
CA THR A 50 4.26 6.04 -11.35
C THR A 50 2.89 5.52 -11.80
N LYS A 51 2.79 4.93 -13.01
CA LYS A 51 1.56 4.28 -13.49
C LYS A 51 1.14 3.12 -12.58
N TYR A 52 2.11 2.29 -12.15
CA TYR A 52 1.85 1.19 -11.22
C TYR A 52 1.32 1.74 -9.88
N ARG A 53 1.96 2.76 -9.31
CA ARG A 53 1.50 3.41 -8.07
C ARG A 53 0.12 4.04 -8.21
N GLN A 54 -0.18 4.69 -9.35
CA GLN A 54 -1.49 5.25 -9.62
C GLN A 54 -2.56 4.17 -9.73
N ALA A 55 -2.31 3.07 -10.45
CA ALA A 55 -3.23 1.94 -10.55
C ALA A 55 -3.54 1.33 -9.16
N PHE A 56 -2.53 1.23 -8.26
CA PHE A 56 -2.74 0.78 -6.88
C PHE A 56 -3.44 1.83 -6.01
N ALA A 57 -3.24 3.12 -6.27
CA ALA A 57 -3.90 4.19 -5.53
C ALA A 57 -5.39 4.31 -5.91
N GLU A 58 -5.76 4.00 -7.16
CA GLU A 58 -7.17 3.97 -7.59
C GLU A 58 -7.99 2.89 -6.87
N ASP A 59 -7.34 1.79 -6.44
CA ASP A 59 -7.98 0.69 -5.70
C ASP A 59 -7.78 0.80 -4.18
N SER A 60 -7.48 1.99 -3.65
CA SER A 60 -7.25 2.23 -2.23
C SER A 60 -8.11 3.36 -1.69
N TYR A 61 -8.49 3.25 -0.42
CA TYR A 61 -9.46 4.13 0.23
C TYR A 61 -8.96 4.60 1.59
N SER A 62 -9.16 5.88 1.88
CA SER A 62 -8.87 6.51 3.18
C SER A 62 -10.07 7.23 3.79
N ASP A 63 -11.27 6.99 3.24
CA ASP A 63 -12.53 7.63 3.60
C ASP A 63 -13.25 6.96 4.78
N TYR A 64 -12.52 6.16 5.57
CA TYR A 64 -13.07 5.61 6.79
C TYR A 64 -13.23 6.68 7.86
N PRO A 65 -14.27 6.57 8.72
CA PRO A 65 -14.59 7.59 9.70
C PRO A 65 -13.54 7.72 10.82
N ASP A 66 -13.52 8.87 11.50
CA ASP A 66 -12.62 9.15 12.61
C ASP A 66 -12.70 8.13 13.77
N SER A 67 -13.85 7.51 13.95
CA SER A 67 -14.05 6.44 14.94
C SER A 67 -13.15 5.22 14.65
N VAL A 68 -12.92 4.88 13.38
CA VAL A 68 -11.97 3.82 12.99
C VAL A 68 -10.55 4.18 13.40
N ARG A 69 -10.15 5.43 13.14
CA ARG A 69 -8.83 5.97 13.55
C ARG A 69 -8.65 5.95 15.06
N ASN A 70 -9.68 6.42 15.77
CA ASN A 70 -9.65 6.48 17.24
C ASN A 70 -9.58 5.09 17.86
N ASN A 71 -10.31 4.12 17.32
CA ASN A 71 -10.21 2.72 17.74
C ASN A 71 -8.79 2.16 17.52
N ALA A 72 -8.21 2.42 16.35
CA ALA A 72 -6.85 1.98 16.05
C ALA A 72 -5.82 2.61 17.02
N ARG A 73 -5.92 3.93 17.28
CA ARG A 73 -5.05 4.62 18.26
C ARG A 73 -5.20 4.04 19.66
N ARG A 74 -6.43 3.76 20.09
CA ARG A 74 -6.68 3.11 21.39
C ARG A 74 -6.07 1.72 21.43
N GLY A 75 -6.23 0.92 20.36
CA GLY A 75 -5.61 -0.40 20.25
C GLY A 75 -4.08 -0.35 20.34
N ILE A 76 -3.44 0.64 19.69
CA ILE A 76 -1.99 0.87 19.77
C ILE A 76 -1.59 1.17 21.22
N ALA A 77 -2.25 2.12 21.88
CA ALA A 77 -1.93 2.51 23.25
C ALA A 77 -2.06 1.32 24.23
N LEU A 78 -3.16 0.58 24.17
CA LEU A 78 -3.35 -0.62 24.99
C LEU A 78 -2.31 -1.71 24.73
N ASN A 79 -1.94 -1.91 23.47
CA ASN A 79 -0.90 -2.88 23.13
C ASN A 79 0.47 -2.47 23.71
N GLU A 80 0.80 -1.18 23.68
CA GLU A 80 2.01 -0.63 24.29
C GLU A 80 2.02 -0.84 25.81
N GLU A 81 0.91 -0.54 26.49
CA GLU A 81 0.74 -0.78 27.93
C GLU A 81 0.93 -2.27 28.29
N LEU A 82 0.52 -3.17 27.42
CA LEU A 82 0.68 -4.62 27.58
C LEU A 82 2.02 -5.16 27.04
N GLY A 83 3.00 -4.28 26.79
CA GLY A 83 4.34 -4.64 26.33
C GLY A 83 4.41 -5.13 24.90
N ASN A 84 3.51 -4.69 24.03
CA ASN A 84 3.41 -5.03 22.61
C ASN A 84 3.22 -6.54 22.29
N LYS A 85 2.56 -7.27 23.18
CA LYS A 85 2.41 -8.73 23.09
C LYS A 85 1.12 -9.20 22.41
N CYS A 86 0.14 -8.29 22.25
CA CYS A 86 -1.23 -8.64 21.93
C CYS A 86 -1.57 -8.72 20.44
N ALA A 87 -0.68 -8.42 19.54
CA ALA A 87 -1.00 -8.44 18.12
C ALA A 87 0.11 -9.04 17.28
N THR A 88 -0.28 -9.63 16.15
CA THR A 88 0.66 -10.01 15.10
C THR A 88 1.27 -8.76 14.47
N GLN A 89 2.42 -8.91 13.80
CA GLN A 89 3.03 -7.80 13.06
C GLN A 89 2.07 -7.18 12.04
N VAL A 90 1.26 -7.99 11.38
CA VAL A 90 0.23 -7.51 10.43
C VAL A 90 -0.81 -6.63 11.14
N GLY A 91 -1.29 -7.04 12.30
CA GLY A 91 -2.24 -6.26 13.10
C GLY A 91 -1.65 -4.93 13.57
N LYS A 92 -0.39 -4.92 14.01
CA LYS A 92 0.34 -3.68 14.40
C LYS A 92 0.49 -2.70 13.24
N VAL A 93 0.91 -3.18 12.07
CA VAL A 93 1.02 -2.36 10.85
C VAL A 93 -0.35 -1.81 10.45
N ARG A 94 -1.41 -2.62 10.54
CA ARG A 94 -2.77 -2.18 10.22
C ARG A 94 -3.25 -1.09 11.18
N GLY A 95 -3.02 -1.26 12.45
CA GLY A 95 -3.35 -0.24 13.46
C GLY A 95 -2.67 1.10 13.15
N GLN A 96 -1.39 1.10 12.79
CA GLN A 96 -0.67 2.32 12.41
C GLN A 96 -1.23 2.98 11.14
N GLN A 97 -1.52 2.20 10.11
CA GLN A 97 -2.11 2.70 8.87
C GLN A 97 -3.47 3.38 9.13
N LEU A 98 -4.35 2.73 9.88
CA LEU A 98 -5.66 3.28 10.22
C LEU A 98 -5.54 4.51 11.12
N ALA A 99 -4.68 4.49 12.13
CA ALA A 99 -4.44 5.63 13.02
C ALA A 99 -3.96 6.89 12.28
N ASN A 100 -3.18 6.70 11.22
CA ASN A 100 -2.63 7.77 10.38
C ASN A 100 -3.52 8.13 9.17
N GLN A 101 -4.68 7.49 9.03
CA GLN A 101 -5.59 7.65 7.88
C GLN A 101 -4.93 7.37 6.52
N GLU A 102 -4.01 6.40 6.50
CA GLU A 102 -3.36 5.98 5.25
C GLU A 102 -4.35 5.26 4.32
N PRO A 103 -4.21 5.40 3.01
CA PRO A 103 -5.01 4.64 2.06
C PRO A 103 -4.80 3.12 2.22
N ILE A 104 -5.89 2.37 2.23
CA ILE A 104 -5.85 0.90 2.33
C ILE A 104 -6.50 0.26 1.10
N SER A 105 -5.87 -0.80 0.57
CA SER A 105 -6.31 -1.48 -0.64
C SER A 105 -7.61 -2.27 -0.42
N ILE A 106 -8.32 -2.55 -1.51
CA ILE A 106 -9.52 -3.41 -1.51
C ILE A 106 -9.24 -4.77 -0.85
N ASP A 107 -8.09 -5.38 -1.15
CA ASP A 107 -7.70 -6.67 -0.51
C ASP A 107 -7.56 -6.54 0.99
N THR A 108 -7.07 -5.42 1.46
CA THR A 108 -7.00 -5.11 2.88
C THR A 108 -8.38 -4.94 3.49
N ILE A 109 -9.29 -4.23 2.81
CA ILE A 109 -10.67 -4.03 3.26
C ILE A 109 -11.39 -5.38 3.36
N LYS A 110 -11.19 -6.29 2.40
CA LYS A 110 -11.71 -7.67 2.47
C LYS A 110 -11.19 -8.43 3.70
N ARG A 111 -9.89 -8.29 4.02
CA ARG A 111 -9.29 -8.90 5.21
C ARG A 111 -9.83 -8.29 6.50
N MET A 112 -10.03 -6.96 6.54
CA MET A 112 -10.66 -6.27 7.67
C MET A 112 -12.05 -6.82 7.93
N TYR A 113 -12.91 -6.83 6.93
CA TYR A 113 -14.27 -7.37 7.02
C TYR A 113 -14.27 -8.82 7.50
N SER A 114 -13.48 -9.67 6.86
CA SER A 114 -13.39 -11.09 7.21
C SER A 114 -12.91 -11.34 8.64
N TYR A 115 -11.90 -10.58 9.10
CA TYR A 115 -11.39 -10.71 10.48
C TYR A 115 -12.40 -10.18 11.50
N LEU A 116 -12.88 -8.95 11.31
CA LEU A 116 -13.74 -8.27 12.25
C LEU A 116 -15.09 -8.98 12.40
N SER A 117 -15.68 -9.50 11.32
CA SER A 117 -16.93 -10.28 11.37
C SER A 117 -16.81 -11.52 12.23
N ARG A 118 -15.66 -12.20 12.23
CA ARG A 118 -15.43 -13.39 13.05
C ARG A 118 -15.09 -13.03 14.51
N ALA A 119 -14.46 -11.88 14.71
CA ALA A 119 -13.99 -11.46 16.04
C ALA A 119 -15.09 -10.73 16.85
N GLU A 120 -16.05 -10.08 16.16
CA GLU A 120 -17.10 -9.28 16.80
C GLU A 120 -17.87 -10.01 17.89
N PRO A 121 -18.33 -11.28 17.74
CA PRO A 121 -19.08 -11.95 18.79
C PRO A 121 -18.33 -12.11 20.11
N ASN A 122 -16.99 -12.11 20.06
CA ASN A 122 -16.15 -12.24 21.26
C ASN A 122 -15.71 -10.89 21.85
N PHE A 123 -15.98 -9.79 21.14
CA PHE A 123 -15.50 -8.47 21.55
C PHE A 123 -16.27 -7.89 22.73
N ASP A 124 -17.58 -8.06 22.76
CA ASP A 124 -18.44 -7.47 23.80
C ASP A 124 -18.17 -8.05 25.19
N ASP A 125 -17.66 -9.29 25.27
CA ASP A 125 -17.31 -9.98 26.50
C ASP A 125 -15.82 -9.88 26.85
N ALA A 126 -15.00 -9.30 25.99
CA ALA A 126 -13.55 -9.19 26.18
C ALA A 126 -13.19 -7.98 27.05
N ALA A 127 -12.29 -8.19 28.01
CA ALA A 127 -11.73 -7.12 28.82
C ALA A 127 -10.68 -6.32 28.07
N PRO A 128 -10.45 -5.02 28.41
CA PRO A 128 -9.46 -4.18 27.73
C PRO A 128 -8.03 -4.73 27.75
N GLU A 129 -7.68 -5.57 28.72
CA GLU A 129 -6.40 -6.28 28.85
C GLU A 129 -6.30 -7.54 27.98
N ASP A 130 -7.41 -7.99 27.40
CA ASP A 130 -7.40 -9.16 26.53
C ASP A 130 -6.82 -8.85 25.16
N CYS A 131 -5.93 -9.71 24.69
CA CYS A 131 -5.34 -9.55 23.36
C CYS A 131 -6.38 -9.60 22.23
N ALA A 132 -7.51 -10.27 22.42
CA ALA A 132 -8.61 -10.26 21.47
C ALA A 132 -9.22 -8.85 21.33
N TYR A 133 -9.44 -8.16 22.47
CA TYR A 133 -9.94 -6.79 22.49
C TYR A 133 -8.99 -5.83 21.79
N VAL A 134 -7.70 -5.86 22.15
CA VAL A 134 -6.66 -5.03 21.56
C VAL A 134 -6.55 -5.26 20.05
N SER A 135 -6.52 -6.52 19.63
CA SER A 135 -6.43 -6.87 18.21
C SER A 135 -7.65 -6.38 17.41
N PHE A 136 -8.85 -6.49 17.98
CA PHE A 136 -10.07 -5.99 17.35
C PHE A 136 -10.03 -4.47 17.13
N LEU A 137 -9.55 -3.72 18.12
CA LEU A 137 -9.38 -2.26 18.01
C LEU A 137 -8.31 -1.87 16.96
N LEU A 138 -7.20 -2.60 16.88
CA LEU A 138 -6.15 -2.36 15.89
C LEU A 138 -6.65 -2.49 14.43
N TRP A 139 -7.68 -3.29 14.21
CA TRP A 139 -8.34 -3.44 12.93
C TRP A 139 -9.53 -2.47 12.72
N GLY A 140 -9.73 -1.51 13.63
CA GLY A 140 -10.72 -0.46 13.52
C GLY A 140 -11.99 -0.67 14.35
N GLY A 141 -12.12 -1.78 15.08
CA GLY A 141 -13.27 -2.07 15.94
C GLY A 141 -14.57 -2.26 15.15
N LYS A 142 -15.72 -2.10 15.86
CA LYS A 142 -17.06 -2.22 15.25
C LYS A 142 -17.26 -1.24 14.08
N THR A 143 -16.81 0.00 14.24
CA THR A 143 -16.92 0.99 13.15
C THR A 143 -16.06 0.64 11.94
N GLY A 144 -14.94 -0.05 12.14
CA GLY A 144 -14.13 -0.62 11.07
C GLY A 144 -14.85 -1.76 10.33
N LEU A 145 -15.59 -2.59 11.07
CA LEU A 145 -16.44 -3.63 10.49
C LEU A 145 -17.54 -3.00 9.61
N ASP A 146 -18.32 -2.06 10.16
CA ASP A 146 -19.43 -1.41 9.48
C ASP A 146 -18.95 -0.68 8.20
N TRP A 147 -17.83 0.03 8.31
CA TRP A 147 -17.26 0.74 7.15
C TRP A 147 -16.77 -0.23 6.08
N SER A 148 -16.05 -1.28 6.46
CA SER A 148 -15.51 -2.26 5.50
C SER A 148 -16.64 -3.01 4.80
N GLU A 149 -17.70 -3.38 5.51
CA GLU A 149 -18.89 -4.00 4.93
C GLU A 149 -19.59 -3.07 3.93
N SER A 150 -19.86 -1.82 4.35
CA SER A 150 -20.49 -0.81 3.50
C SER A 150 -19.67 -0.53 2.24
N LYS A 151 -18.34 -0.44 2.37
CA LYS A 151 -17.44 -0.21 1.25
C LYS A 151 -17.48 -1.37 0.26
N LEU A 152 -17.40 -2.62 0.74
CA LEU A 152 -17.43 -3.80 -0.12
C LEU A 152 -18.79 -3.97 -0.82
N LYS A 153 -19.90 -3.70 -0.12
CA LYS A 153 -21.27 -3.68 -0.72
C LYS A 153 -21.38 -2.59 -1.79
N GLY A 154 -20.88 -1.38 -1.52
CA GLY A 154 -20.90 -0.29 -2.49
C GLY A 154 -20.06 -0.57 -3.75
N LEU A 155 -19.04 -1.41 -3.65
CA LEU A 155 -18.21 -1.86 -4.76
C LEU A 155 -18.75 -3.15 -5.44
N GLY A 156 -19.83 -3.74 -4.93
CA GLY A 156 -20.39 -4.98 -5.46
C GLY A 156 -19.52 -6.22 -5.25
N LEU A 157 -18.74 -6.24 -4.16
CA LEU A 157 -17.78 -7.31 -3.85
C LEU A 157 -18.30 -8.30 -2.81
N ILE A 158 -19.39 -7.97 -2.12
CA ILE A 158 -20.19 -8.83 -1.24
C ILE A 158 -21.67 -8.47 -1.34
#